data_ca90f59f72f42b908716ba867815ee25
#
_entry.id   ca90f59f72f42b908716ba867815ee25
#
_cell.length_a   1.000
_cell.length_b   1.000
_cell.length_c   1.000
_cell.angle_alpha   90.00
_cell.angle_beta   90.00
_cell.angle_gamma   90.00
#
_symmetry.space_group_name_H-M   'P 1'
#
loop_
_entity.id
_entity.type
_entity.pdbx_description
1 polymer ?
#
loop_
_entity_poly.entity_id
_entity_poly.type
_entity_poly.pdbx_seq_one_letter_code
_entity_poly.pdbx_strand_id
1 'polypeptide(L)'
;MNNAFIAERTIAKAKKRMVRDHPFYTALLYRMEIVSTNQVRTMATDGKHIFYNPDWVVEKTVPEIVFVLAHECAHVSYCHHTRKLIGNYEHKLWNEACDYA
;
A
#
# COMPACT_ATOMS: atom_id res chain seq x y z
N MET A 1 11.32 7.90 21.52
CA MET A 1 10.31 8.16 20.48
C MET A 1 9.52 6.87 20.24
N ASN A 2 8.23 7.00 19.99
CA ASN A 2 7.45 5.80 19.74
C ASN A 2 7.54 5.40 18.27
N ASN A 3 7.24 4.13 17.99
CA ASN A 3 7.35 3.57 16.64
C ASN A 3 6.37 4.22 15.66
N ALA A 4 5.21 4.68 16.14
CA ALA A 4 4.23 5.32 15.29
C ALA A 4 4.79 6.60 14.64
N PHE A 5 5.50 7.41 15.41
CA PHE A 5 6.09 8.66 14.90
C PHE A 5 7.20 8.36 13.89
N ILE A 6 8.07 7.40 14.21
CA ILE A 6 9.17 7.02 13.33
C ILE A 6 8.63 6.45 12.02
N ALA A 7 7.62 5.57 12.11
CA ALA A 7 7.00 4.97 10.94
C ALA A 7 6.34 6.03 10.06
N GLU A 8 5.65 6.98 10.65
CA GLU A 8 5.00 8.05 9.90
C GLU A 8 6.03 8.88 9.12
N ARG A 9 7.18 9.17 9.73
CA ARG A 9 8.26 9.88 9.05
C ARG A 9 8.82 9.07 7.88
N THR A 10 9.01 7.78 8.08
CA THR A 10 9.50 6.89 7.01
C THR A 10 8.53 6.84 5.85
N ILE A 11 7.25 6.71 6.13
CA ILE A 11 6.19 6.72 5.11
C ILE A 11 6.20 8.05 4.35
N ALA A 12 6.32 9.17 5.05
CA ALA A 12 6.36 10.49 4.41
C ALA A 12 7.55 10.63 3.46
N LYS A 13 8.72 10.17 3.87
CA LYS A 13 9.92 10.18 3.02
C LYS A 13 9.74 9.29 1.81
N ALA A 14 9.15 8.10 2.00
CA ALA A 14 8.90 7.16 0.91
C ALA A 14 7.93 7.74 -0.11
N LYS A 15 6.87 8.42 0.34
CA LYS A 15 5.92 9.07 -0.56
C LYS A 15 6.60 10.12 -1.44
N LYS A 16 7.46 10.94 -0.86
CA LYS A 16 8.20 11.95 -1.62
C LYS A 16 9.10 11.31 -2.66
N ARG A 17 9.74 10.23 -2.31
CA ARG A 17 10.62 9.51 -3.22
C ARG A 17 9.85 8.88 -4.37
N MET A 18 8.64 8.41 -4.11
CA MET A 18 7.77 7.84 -5.14
C MET A 18 7.38 8.85 -6.21
N VAL A 19 7.25 10.13 -5.86
CA VAL A 19 6.95 11.18 -6.83
C VAL A 19 8.00 11.18 -7.93
N ARG A 20 9.26 10.97 -7.57
CA ARG A 20 10.37 10.95 -8.52
C ARG A 20 10.51 9.60 -9.23
N ASP A 21 10.42 8.50 -8.46
CA ASP A 21 10.77 7.18 -8.97
C ASP A 21 9.58 6.45 -9.61
N HIS A 22 8.37 6.70 -9.14
CA HIS A 22 7.17 6.00 -9.59
C HIS A 22 5.99 6.97 -9.74
N PRO A 23 6.04 7.90 -10.70
CA PRO A 23 5.00 8.94 -10.81
C PRO A 23 3.61 8.39 -11.07
N PHE A 24 3.50 7.29 -11.82
CA PHE A 24 2.19 6.67 -12.09
C PHE A 24 1.55 6.16 -10.79
N TYR A 25 2.31 5.42 -9.98
CA TYR A 25 1.80 4.88 -8.74
C TYR A 25 1.59 5.96 -7.68
N THR A 26 2.32 7.06 -7.78
CA THR A 26 2.14 8.20 -6.88
C THR A 26 0.73 8.78 -7.00
N ALA A 27 0.21 8.86 -8.23
CA ALA A 27 -1.15 9.37 -8.45
C ALA A 27 -2.18 8.49 -7.73
N LEU A 28 -2.00 7.16 -7.77
CA LEU A 28 -2.86 6.23 -7.02
C LEU A 28 -2.68 6.37 -5.52
N LEU A 29 -1.43 6.48 -5.09
CA LEU A 29 -1.09 6.57 -3.67
C LEU A 29 -1.75 7.77 -2.99
N TYR A 30 -1.74 8.93 -3.65
CA TYR A 30 -2.33 10.14 -3.09
C TYR A 30 -3.85 10.14 -3.09
N ARG A 31 -4.47 9.19 -3.79
CA ARG A 31 -5.92 8.99 -3.73
C ARG A 31 -6.33 8.10 -2.55
N MET A 32 -5.37 7.39 -1.96
CA MET A 32 -5.64 6.47 -0.87
C MET A 32 -5.26 7.11 0.45
N GLU A 33 -6.01 6.77 1.49
CA GLU A 33 -5.70 7.19 2.85
C GLU A 33 -4.73 6.18 3.47
N ILE A 34 -3.66 6.68 4.08
CA ILE A 34 -2.66 5.82 4.72
C ILE A 34 -2.96 5.77 6.21
N VAL A 35 -3.19 4.57 6.73
CA VAL A 35 -3.66 4.34 8.09
C VAL A 35 -2.67 3.45 8.85
N SER A 36 -2.28 3.91 10.03
CA SER A 36 -1.45 3.13 10.95
C SER A 36 -2.34 2.20 11.76
N THR A 37 -2.02 0.92 11.78
CA THR A 37 -2.79 -0.08 12.54
C THR A 37 -1.94 -1.29 12.85
N ASN A 38 -2.20 -1.95 14.00
CA ASN A 38 -1.56 -3.23 14.34
C ASN A 38 -2.40 -4.43 13.91
N GLN A 39 -3.48 -4.24 13.21
CA GLN A 39 -4.31 -5.34 12.71
C GLN A 39 -3.70 -6.02 11.49
N VAL A 40 -2.72 -5.40 10.86
CA VAL A 40 -1.96 -6.00 9.77
C VAL A 40 -0.52 -6.24 10.25
N ARG A 41 0.12 -7.28 9.71
CA ARG A 41 1.51 -7.60 10.08
C ARG A 41 2.52 -6.68 9.41
N THR A 42 2.26 -6.33 8.17
CA THR A 42 3.17 -5.54 7.35
C THR A 42 2.43 -4.36 6.75
N MET A 43 1.97 -4.49 5.55
CA MET A 43 1.23 -3.47 4.83
C MET A 43 0.17 -4.15 3.98
N ALA A 44 -1.00 -3.52 3.87
CA ALA A 44 -2.11 -4.08 3.10
C ALA A 44 -2.93 -2.94 2.52
N THR A 45 -3.76 -3.25 1.53
CA THR A 45 -4.64 -2.25 0.93
C THR A 45 -6.01 -2.86 0.63
N ASP A 46 -7.04 -2.03 0.75
CA ASP A 46 -8.40 -2.39 0.35
C ASP A 46 -8.84 -1.65 -0.93
N GLY A 47 -7.92 -0.93 -1.57
CA GLY A 47 -8.20 -0.13 -2.74
C GLY A 47 -8.50 1.33 -2.45
N LYS A 48 -8.87 1.66 -1.22
CA LYS A 48 -9.14 3.04 -0.78
C LYS A 48 -8.19 3.49 0.31
N HIS A 49 -7.60 2.55 1.02
CA HIS A 49 -6.69 2.80 2.14
C HIS A 49 -5.45 1.95 1.98
N ILE A 50 -4.36 2.43 2.54
CA ILE A 50 -3.17 1.61 2.76
C ILE A 50 -2.97 1.51 4.26
N PHE A 51 -3.03 0.28 4.77
CA PHE A 51 -2.82 -0.01 6.18
C PHE A 51 -1.39 -0.46 6.38
N TYR A 52 -0.73 0.04 7.41
CA TYR A 52 0.62 -0.39 7.71
C TYR A 52 0.79 -0.61 9.22
N ASN A 53 1.63 -1.57 9.57
CA ASN A 53 2.01 -1.81 10.95
C ASN A 53 3.24 -0.96 11.25
N PRO A 54 3.16 -0.01 12.21
CA PRO A 54 4.29 0.86 12.51
C PRO A 54 5.52 0.12 13.00
N ASP A 55 5.34 -0.97 13.75
CA ASP A 55 6.47 -1.76 14.24
C ASP A 55 7.23 -2.44 13.12
N TRP A 56 6.54 -2.83 12.05
CA TRP A 56 7.16 -3.40 10.86
C TRP A 56 7.88 -2.32 10.05
N VAL A 57 7.25 -1.15 9.90
CA VAL A 57 7.81 -0.07 9.08
C VAL A 57 9.12 0.45 9.67
N VAL A 58 9.22 0.54 11.00
CA VAL A 58 10.44 1.08 11.63
C VAL A 58 11.65 0.18 11.42
N GLU A 59 11.44 -1.09 11.07
CA GLU A 59 12.51 -2.03 10.77
C GLU A 59 13.01 -1.92 9.32
N LYS A 60 12.35 -1.11 8.49
CA LYS A 60 12.63 -1.02 7.07
C LYS A 60 13.29 0.30 6.72
N THR A 61 14.07 0.25 5.63
CA THR A 61 14.66 1.47 5.06
C THR A 61 13.65 2.17 4.17
N VAL A 62 13.92 3.45 3.85
CA VAL A 62 13.05 4.20 2.94
C VAL A 62 12.93 3.52 1.57
N PRO A 63 14.03 3.05 0.93
CA PRO A 63 13.90 2.32 -0.35
C PRO A 63 13.02 1.08 -0.26
N GLU A 64 13.09 0.34 0.84
CA GLU A 64 12.25 -0.84 1.05
C GLU A 64 10.78 -0.46 1.14
N ILE A 65 10.47 0.61 1.84
CA ILE A 65 9.08 1.10 1.94
C ILE A 65 8.58 1.61 0.60
N VAL A 66 9.42 2.29 -0.18
CA VAL A 66 9.07 2.72 -1.54
C VAL A 66 8.69 1.51 -2.38
N PHE A 67 9.48 0.44 -2.32
CA PHE A 67 9.18 -0.80 -3.04
C PHE A 67 7.83 -1.38 -2.64
N VAL A 68 7.56 -1.45 -1.34
CA VAL A 68 6.32 -2.03 -0.84
C VAL A 68 5.12 -1.15 -1.21
N LEU A 69 5.25 0.17 -1.10
CA LEU A 69 4.18 1.09 -1.51
C LEU A 69 3.88 0.94 -3.00
N ALA A 70 4.91 0.86 -3.84
CA ALA A 70 4.73 0.64 -5.27
C ALA A 70 4.04 -0.69 -5.55
N HIS A 71 4.41 -1.73 -4.80
CA HIS A 71 3.79 -3.05 -4.91
C HIS A 71 2.30 -2.99 -4.56
N GLU A 72 1.93 -2.31 -3.49
CA GLU A 72 0.52 -2.16 -3.10
C GLU A 72 -0.26 -1.36 -4.14
N CYS A 73 0.33 -0.31 -4.70
CA CYS A 73 -0.29 0.46 -5.77
C CYS A 73 -0.48 -0.38 -7.03
N ALA A 74 0.47 -1.25 -7.35
CA ALA A 74 0.35 -2.17 -8.46
C ALA A 74 -0.79 -3.16 -8.24
N HIS A 75 -0.95 -3.67 -7.02
CA HIS A 75 -2.07 -4.54 -6.66
C HIS A 75 -3.41 -3.83 -6.88
N VAL A 76 -3.54 -2.60 -6.41
CA VAL A 76 -4.76 -1.82 -6.57
C VAL A 76 -5.08 -1.62 -8.05
N SER A 77 -4.08 -1.24 -8.84
CA SER A 77 -4.25 -1.02 -10.27
C SER A 77 -4.68 -2.30 -10.98
N TYR A 78 -4.00 -3.41 -10.70
CA TYR A 78 -4.29 -4.71 -11.30
C TYR A 78 -5.68 -5.19 -10.90
N CYS A 79 -6.00 -5.14 -9.61
CA CYS A 79 -7.27 -5.64 -9.10
C CYS A 79 -8.45 -4.82 -9.59
N HIS A 80 -8.28 -3.53 -9.73
CA HIS A 80 -9.33 -2.66 -10.28
C HIS A 80 -9.64 -3.03 -11.73
N HIS A 81 -8.61 -3.28 -12.53
CA HIS A 81 -8.76 -3.72 -13.91
C HIS A 81 -9.42 -5.10 -13.98
N THR A 82 -8.95 -6.03 -13.17
CA THR A 82 -9.49 -7.39 -13.11
C THR A 82 -10.95 -7.40 -12.69
N ARG A 83 -11.31 -6.53 -11.74
CA ARG A 83 -12.70 -6.42 -11.29
C ARG A 83 -13.64 -6.03 -12.42
N LYS A 84 -13.21 -5.14 -13.30
CA LYS A 84 -14.00 -4.75 -14.48
C LYS A 84 -14.21 -5.91 -15.43
N LEU A 85 -13.20 -6.77 -15.58
CA LEU A 85 -13.28 -7.93 -16.45
C LEU A 85 -14.12 -9.06 -15.88
N ILE A 86 -14.04 -9.27 -14.57
CA ILE A 86 -14.66 -10.40 -13.89
C ILE A 86 -16.11 -10.10 -13.51
N GLY A 87 -16.46 -8.84 -13.32
CA GLY A 87 -17.81 -8.42 -12.99
C GLY A 87 -18.20 -8.72 -11.55
N ASN A 88 -19.20 -9.57 -11.35
CA ASN A 88 -19.83 -9.79 -10.05
C ASN A 88 -19.21 -10.92 -9.22
N TYR A 89 -17.89 -11.09 -9.30
CA TYR A 89 -17.23 -12.09 -8.45
C TYR A 89 -17.41 -11.75 -6.97
N GLU A 90 -17.51 -12.78 -6.15
CA GLU A 90 -17.62 -12.61 -4.73
C GLU A 90 -16.41 -11.85 -4.19
N HIS A 91 -16.64 -10.95 -3.25
CA HIS A 91 -15.62 -10.10 -2.68
C HIS A 91 -14.42 -10.89 -2.14
N LYS A 92 -14.70 -12.04 -1.50
CA LYS A 92 -13.63 -12.89 -0.96
C LYS A 92 -12.74 -13.45 -2.05
N LEU A 93 -13.33 -13.96 -3.13
CA LEU A 93 -12.57 -14.51 -4.27
C LEU A 93 -11.75 -13.43 -4.95
N TRP A 94 -12.34 -12.25 -5.09
CA TRP A 94 -11.66 -11.11 -5.67
C TRP A 94 -10.44 -10.71 -4.86
N ASN A 95 -10.57 -10.66 -3.52
CA ASN A 95 -9.45 -10.32 -2.63
C ASN A 95 -8.34 -11.38 -2.71
N GLU A 96 -8.70 -12.66 -2.77
CA GLU A 96 -7.71 -13.73 -2.90
C GLU A 96 -6.96 -13.62 -4.21
N ALA A 97 -7.65 -13.34 -5.30
CA ALA A 97 -7.02 -13.15 -6.60
C ALA A 97 -6.04 -11.97 -6.57
N CYS A 98 -6.40 -10.89 -5.89
CA CYS A 98 -5.54 -9.73 -5.75
C CYS A 98 -4.29 -10.02 -4.94
N ASP A 99 -4.40 -10.86 -3.91
CA ASP A 99 -3.27 -11.24 -3.07
C ASP A 99 -2.22 -12.04 -3.83
N TYR A 100 -2.64 -12.77 -4.85
CA TYR A 100 -1.74 -13.60 -5.66
C TYR A 100 -1.29 -12.90 -6.95
N ALA A 101 -1.82 -11.76 -7.22
CA ALA A 101 -1.44 -10.99 -8.39
C ALA A 101 -0.24 -10.12 -8.11
#